data_ef155ef98d612a0152d319ede89dae40
#
_entry.id   ef155ef98d612a0152d319ede89dae40
#
_cell.length_a   1.000
_cell.length_b   1.000
_cell.length_c   1.000
_cell.angle_alpha   90.00
_cell.angle_beta   90.00
_cell.angle_gamma   90.00
#
_symmetry.space_group_name_H-M   'P 1'
#
loop_
_entity.id
_entity.type
_entity.pdbx_description
1 polymer ?
#
loop_
_entity_poly.entity_id
_entity_poly.type
_entity_poly.pdbx_seq_one_letter_code
_entity_poly.pdbx_strand_id
1 'polypeptide(L)'
;VTKPVAADAWRYPYLWHRQHGDGETEGRKTRPVAFVAVLPGKAGGTNLFILAITSTQPGRDRIAVRVPEIERRRAGLDPIPLWVIVDEYNHDILESPAYFEPGARIGAFSPSFHKKVISAFIAAVRAGQSKAIPRAD
;
A
#
# COMPACT_ATOMS: atom_id res chain seq x y z
N VAL A 1 -2.74 8.46 -19.74
CA VAL A 1 -2.21 7.49 -18.77
C VAL A 1 -2.55 7.92 -17.35
N THR A 2 -3.25 7.07 -16.63
CA THR A 2 -3.65 7.36 -15.25
C THR A 2 -2.43 7.26 -14.33
N LYS A 3 -2.14 8.34 -13.61
CA LYS A 3 -1.10 8.33 -12.58
C LYS A 3 -1.73 7.99 -11.23
N PRO A 4 -0.99 7.32 -10.33
CA PRO A 4 -1.50 7.04 -9.01
C PRO A 4 -1.63 8.32 -8.19
N VAL A 5 -2.69 8.37 -7.39
CA VAL A 5 -2.89 9.44 -6.40
C VAL A 5 -3.18 8.78 -5.05
N ALA A 6 -3.02 9.56 -3.98
CA ALA A 6 -3.33 9.07 -2.65
C ALA A 6 -4.80 8.64 -2.57
N ALA A 7 -5.07 7.60 -1.82
CA ALA A 7 -6.35 6.90 -1.67
C ALA A 7 -6.67 5.90 -2.79
N ASP A 8 -5.87 5.85 -3.85
CA ASP A 8 -6.07 4.85 -4.90
C ASP A 8 -5.80 3.43 -4.39
N ALA A 9 -6.54 2.47 -4.95
CA ALA A 9 -6.24 1.05 -4.84
C ALA A 9 -5.75 0.55 -6.20
N TRP A 10 -4.64 -0.16 -6.21
CA TRP A 10 -3.99 -0.67 -7.41
C TRP A 10 -3.59 -2.12 -7.23
N ARG A 11 -3.35 -2.83 -8.34
CA ARG A 11 -2.64 -4.12 -8.31
C ARG A 11 -1.16 -3.86 -8.39
N TYR A 12 -0.38 -4.50 -7.51
CA TYR A 12 1.04 -4.27 -7.40
C TYR A 12 1.72 -5.51 -6.82
N PRO A 13 2.91 -5.89 -7.30
CA PRO A 13 3.66 -7.03 -6.74
C PRO A 13 4.33 -6.62 -5.42
N TYR A 14 3.51 -6.50 -4.37
CA TYR A 14 3.95 -6.07 -3.05
C TYR A 14 4.97 -7.05 -2.47
N LEU A 15 6.08 -6.52 -1.94
CA LEU A 15 7.11 -7.30 -1.27
C LEU A 15 6.91 -7.18 0.25
N TRP A 16 6.59 -8.32 0.88
CA TRP A 16 6.42 -8.36 2.33
C TRP A 16 7.75 -8.22 3.04
N HIS A 17 7.75 -7.64 4.24
CA HIS A 17 8.95 -7.48 5.05
C HIS A 17 9.66 -8.83 5.28
N ARG A 18 8.92 -9.89 5.56
CA ARG A 18 9.50 -11.22 5.74
C ARG A 18 10.20 -11.74 4.48
N GLN A 19 9.64 -11.45 3.30
CA GLN A 19 10.25 -11.84 2.01
C GLN A 19 11.52 -11.08 1.75
N HIS A 20 11.51 -9.77 2.03
CA HIS A 20 12.68 -8.91 1.89
C HIS A 20 13.81 -9.37 2.83
N GLY A 21 13.47 -9.76 4.05
CA GLY A 21 14.41 -10.32 5.02
C GLY A 21 15.06 -11.63 4.56
N ASP A 22 14.35 -12.39 3.70
CA ASP A 22 14.85 -13.64 3.11
C ASP A 22 15.65 -13.40 1.82
N GLY A 23 15.94 -12.15 1.49
CA GLY A 23 16.71 -11.81 0.29
C GLY A 23 15.92 -11.67 -0.98
N GLU A 24 14.60 -11.78 -0.94
CA GLU A 24 13.77 -11.59 -2.13
C GLU A 24 13.72 -10.10 -2.51
N THR A 25 13.71 -9.83 -3.80
CA THR A 25 13.65 -8.47 -4.36
C THR A 25 12.35 -8.21 -5.12
N GLU A 26 11.62 -9.27 -5.47
CA GLU A 26 10.35 -9.16 -6.20
C GLU A 26 9.22 -9.77 -5.39
N GLY A 27 8.04 -9.19 -5.47
CA GLY A 27 6.83 -9.77 -4.90
C GLY A 27 6.46 -11.05 -5.65
N ARG A 28 6.03 -12.07 -4.94
CA ARG A 28 5.69 -13.37 -5.54
C ARG A 28 4.48 -13.30 -6.45
N LYS A 29 3.55 -12.42 -6.18
CA LYS A 29 2.34 -12.24 -6.98
C LYS A 29 1.77 -10.84 -6.78
N THR A 30 1.02 -10.40 -7.76
CA THR A 30 0.30 -9.14 -7.71
C THR A 30 -0.87 -9.25 -6.74
N ARG A 31 -1.07 -8.21 -5.94
CA ARG A 31 -2.18 -8.13 -4.99
C ARG A 31 -2.71 -6.71 -4.90
N PRO A 32 -3.92 -6.52 -4.36
CA PRO A 32 -4.41 -5.17 -4.11
C PRO A 32 -3.52 -4.45 -3.10
N VAL A 33 -3.25 -3.19 -3.36
CA VAL A 33 -2.53 -2.30 -2.45
C VAL A 33 -3.23 -0.96 -2.37
N ALA A 34 -2.96 -0.21 -1.30
CA ALA A 34 -3.43 1.16 -1.14
C ALA A 34 -2.24 2.11 -1.27
N PHE A 35 -2.35 3.12 -2.12
CA PHE A 35 -1.37 4.19 -2.17
C PHE A 35 -1.73 5.21 -1.08
N VAL A 36 -1.04 5.10 0.05
CA VAL A 36 -1.34 5.92 1.22
C VAL A 36 -0.79 7.34 1.07
N ALA A 37 0.31 7.50 0.34
CA ALA A 37 0.87 8.80 0.04
C ALA A 37 1.61 8.75 -1.30
N VAL A 38 1.51 9.86 -2.03
CA VAL A 38 2.22 10.09 -3.31
C VAL A 38 2.84 11.47 -3.17
N LEU A 39 4.14 11.52 -2.96
CA LEU A 39 4.83 12.75 -2.57
C LEU A 39 5.99 13.08 -3.51
N PRO A 40 6.21 14.38 -3.81
CA PRO A 40 7.37 14.76 -4.60
C PRO A 40 8.67 14.44 -3.86
N GLY A 41 9.65 13.95 -4.59
CA GLY A 41 10.98 13.69 -4.05
C GLY A 41 11.90 14.91 -4.20
N LYS A 42 12.96 14.94 -3.42
CA LYS A 42 13.94 16.04 -3.43
C LYS A 42 14.64 16.19 -4.77
N ALA A 43 14.81 15.10 -5.50
CA ALA A 43 15.51 15.08 -6.80
C ALA A 43 14.56 15.15 -7.99
N GLY A 44 13.29 15.52 -7.77
CA GLY A 44 12.30 15.67 -8.84
C GLY A 44 11.48 14.43 -9.15
N GLY A 45 11.73 13.29 -8.51
CA GLY A 45 10.92 12.09 -8.66
C GLY A 45 9.66 12.12 -7.80
N THR A 46 8.85 11.07 -7.92
CA THR A 46 7.62 10.91 -7.16
C THR A 46 7.72 9.70 -6.27
N ASN A 47 7.64 9.90 -4.96
CA ASN A 47 7.67 8.80 -3.99
C ASN A 47 6.29 8.19 -3.80
N LEU A 48 6.21 6.88 -3.90
CA LEU A 48 5.00 6.09 -3.67
C LEU A 48 5.13 5.34 -2.35
N PHE A 49 4.19 5.56 -1.44
CA PHE A 49 4.11 4.85 -0.18
C PHE A 49 2.93 3.89 -0.27
N ILE A 50 3.21 2.58 -0.22
CA ILE A 50 2.29 1.54 -0.65
C ILE A 50 2.02 0.59 0.51
N LEU A 51 0.74 0.41 0.85
CA LEU A 51 0.30 -0.49 1.92
C LEU A 51 -0.39 -1.71 1.30
N ALA A 52 -0.10 -2.89 1.83
CA ALA A 52 -0.76 -4.11 1.37
C ALA A 52 -2.21 -4.16 1.86
N ILE A 53 -3.10 -4.64 0.99
CA ILE A 53 -4.47 -5.01 1.34
C ILE A 53 -4.51 -6.54 1.34
N THR A 54 -4.93 -7.13 2.46
CA THR A 54 -4.91 -8.59 2.64
C THR A 54 -6.27 -9.11 3.04
N SER A 55 -6.59 -10.33 2.59
CA SER A 55 -7.77 -11.07 3.04
C SER A 55 -7.45 -11.98 4.23
N THR A 56 -6.18 -12.11 4.59
CA THR A 56 -5.76 -12.88 5.76
C THR A 56 -5.92 -12.01 6.99
N GLN A 57 -6.69 -12.47 7.98
CA GLN A 57 -6.87 -11.74 9.22
C GLN A 57 -5.51 -11.54 9.90
N PRO A 58 -5.14 -10.28 10.20
CA PRO A 58 -3.84 -10.01 10.84
C PRO A 58 -3.78 -10.58 12.26
N GLY A 59 -2.60 -11.05 12.65
CA GLY A 59 -2.36 -11.48 14.00
C GLY A 59 -2.36 -10.33 15.00
N ARG A 60 -2.35 -10.66 16.29
CA ARG A 60 -2.40 -9.67 17.38
C ARG A 60 -1.20 -8.74 17.40
N ASP A 61 -0.08 -9.20 16.85
CA ASP A 61 1.16 -8.44 16.77
C ASP A 61 1.22 -7.51 15.56
N ARG A 62 0.18 -7.51 14.72
CA ARG A 62 0.13 -6.67 13.53
C ARG A 62 -0.78 -5.47 13.74
N ILE A 63 -0.44 -4.37 13.07
CA ILE A 63 -1.25 -3.14 13.07
C ILE A 63 -1.93 -3.03 11.71
N ALA A 64 -3.25 -3.05 11.71
CA ALA A 64 -4.03 -3.04 10.49
C ALA A 64 -5.33 -2.28 10.67
N VAL A 65 -5.89 -1.81 9.57
CA VAL A 65 -7.20 -1.12 9.53
C VAL A 65 -8.13 -1.98 8.70
N ARG A 66 -9.25 -2.40 9.30
CA ARG A 66 -10.26 -3.16 8.58
C ARG A 66 -10.94 -2.28 7.54
N VAL A 67 -11.14 -2.81 6.34
CA VAL A 67 -11.82 -2.11 5.26
C VAL A 67 -13.34 -2.33 5.41
N PRO A 68 -14.14 -1.27 5.66
CA PRO A 68 -15.59 -1.42 5.71
C PRO A 68 -16.18 -1.90 4.39
N GLU A 69 -17.31 -2.58 4.44
CA GLU A 69 -17.97 -3.10 3.24
C GLU A 69 -18.20 -2.02 2.19
N ILE A 70 -18.68 -0.86 2.61
CA ILE A 70 -18.94 0.24 1.67
C ILE A 70 -17.68 0.71 0.96
N GLU A 71 -16.54 0.68 1.65
CA GLU A 71 -15.25 1.04 1.04
C GLU A 71 -14.75 -0.02 0.08
N ARG A 72 -14.97 -1.30 0.39
CA ARG A 72 -14.65 -2.39 -0.55
C ARG A 72 -15.39 -2.21 -1.87
N ARG A 73 -16.69 -1.92 -1.79
CA ARG A 73 -17.52 -1.67 -2.98
C ARG A 73 -17.06 -0.44 -3.74
N ARG A 74 -16.83 0.65 -3.03
CA ARG A 74 -16.38 1.92 -3.63
C ARG A 74 -15.08 1.74 -4.39
N ALA A 75 -14.13 1.02 -3.81
CA ALA A 75 -12.80 0.82 -4.39
C ALA A 75 -12.76 -0.31 -5.42
N GLY A 76 -13.85 -1.05 -5.62
CA GLY A 76 -13.86 -2.16 -6.58
C GLY A 76 -13.09 -3.39 -6.12
N LEU A 77 -12.97 -3.58 -4.81
CA LEU A 77 -12.27 -4.72 -4.23
C LEU A 77 -13.20 -5.92 -4.05
N ASP A 78 -12.62 -7.11 -3.85
CA ASP A 78 -13.37 -8.35 -3.66
C ASP A 78 -14.31 -8.27 -2.46
N PRO A 79 -15.50 -8.89 -2.52
CA PRO A 79 -16.50 -8.82 -1.44
C PRO A 79 -16.21 -9.80 -0.31
N ILE A 80 -15.02 -9.73 0.26
CA ILE A 80 -14.56 -10.56 1.36
C ILE A 80 -13.94 -9.64 2.42
N PRO A 81 -13.79 -10.09 3.68
CA PRO A 81 -13.11 -9.28 4.68
C PRO A 81 -11.70 -8.92 4.26
N LEU A 82 -11.37 -7.64 4.34
CA LEU A 82 -10.06 -7.11 3.92
C LEU A 82 -9.52 -6.18 5.00
N TRP A 83 -8.19 -6.11 5.08
CA TRP A 83 -7.46 -5.23 6.00
C TRP A 83 -6.34 -4.52 5.26
N VAL A 84 -6.10 -3.26 5.62
CA VAL A 84 -4.92 -2.51 5.17
C VAL A 84 -3.86 -2.62 6.25
N ILE A 85 -2.71 -3.16 5.90
CA ILE A 85 -1.59 -3.34 6.83
C ILE A 85 -0.81 -2.03 6.91
N VAL A 86 -0.56 -1.52 8.12
CA VAL A 86 0.13 -0.23 8.30
C VAL A 86 1.46 -0.34 9.03
N ASP A 87 1.83 -1.53 9.53
CA ASP A 87 3.10 -1.71 10.24
C ASP A 87 4.25 -2.16 9.33
N GLU A 88 4.04 -2.10 8.05
CA GLU A 88 5.07 -2.18 7.02
C GLU A 88 4.55 -1.49 5.76
N TYR A 89 5.46 -1.09 4.87
CA TYR A 89 5.07 -0.48 3.60
C TYR A 89 6.16 -0.66 2.55
N ASN A 90 5.75 -0.71 1.29
CA ASN A 90 6.70 -0.62 0.19
C ASN A 90 6.89 0.85 -0.19
N HIS A 91 8.13 1.21 -0.48
CA HIS A 91 8.49 2.53 -0.99
C HIS A 91 9.04 2.37 -2.40
N ASP A 92 8.34 2.95 -3.37
CA ASP A 92 8.74 2.89 -4.77
C ASP A 92 8.81 4.30 -5.34
N ILE A 93 9.35 4.42 -6.52
CA ILE A 93 9.47 5.68 -7.25
C ILE A 93 8.75 5.53 -8.58
N LEU A 94 7.78 6.39 -8.84
CA LEU A 94 6.91 6.30 -10.02
C LEU A 94 7.71 6.29 -11.33
N GLU A 95 8.76 7.09 -11.42
CA GLU A 95 9.58 7.24 -12.62
C GLU A 95 10.61 6.13 -12.81
N SER A 96 10.67 5.20 -11.87
CA SER A 96 11.56 4.03 -11.94
C SER A 96 10.69 2.76 -11.93
N PRO A 97 9.98 2.47 -13.02
CA PRO A 97 8.82 1.59 -13.02
C PRO A 97 9.16 0.10 -13.16
N ALA A 98 10.02 -0.43 -12.30
CA ALA A 98 10.32 -1.86 -12.33
C ALA A 98 9.08 -2.71 -12.00
N TYR A 99 8.19 -2.19 -11.15
CA TYR A 99 7.05 -2.96 -10.63
C TYR A 99 5.70 -2.30 -10.84
N PHE A 100 5.67 -0.98 -11.01
CA PHE A 100 4.43 -0.24 -11.18
C PHE A 100 3.93 -0.35 -12.62
N GLU A 101 2.65 -0.76 -12.78
CA GLU A 101 2.01 -0.85 -14.10
C GLU A 101 0.88 0.17 -14.20
N PRO A 102 0.95 1.11 -15.16
CA PRO A 102 -0.05 2.17 -15.28
C PRO A 102 -1.49 1.69 -15.48
N GLY A 103 -1.70 0.52 -16.06
CA GLY A 103 -3.03 -0.02 -16.31
C GLY A 103 -3.66 -0.80 -15.16
N ALA A 104 -3.00 -0.85 -14.00
CA ALA A 104 -3.37 -1.75 -12.91
C ALA A 104 -4.25 -1.10 -11.84
N ARG A 105 -4.82 0.08 -12.09
CA ARG A 105 -5.70 0.74 -11.13
C ARG A 105 -6.98 -0.06 -10.92
N ILE A 106 -7.38 -0.25 -9.65
CA ILE A 106 -8.62 -0.93 -9.29
C ILE A 106 -9.72 0.10 -9.01
N GLY A 107 -9.45 1.10 -8.18
CA GLY A 107 -10.40 2.12 -7.78
C GLY A 107 -9.81 3.04 -6.73
N ALA A 108 -10.66 3.59 -5.87
CA ALA A 108 -10.20 4.50 -4.81
C ALA A 108 -11.10 4.41 -3.59
N PHE A 109 -10.51 4.62 -2.42
CA PHE A 109 -11.24 4.77 -1.16
C PHE A 109 -11.81 6.19 -1.02
N SER A 110 -12.80 6.34 -0.14
CA SER A 110 -13.31 7.67 0.18
C SER A 110 -12.26 8.49 0.94
N PRO A 111 -12.35 9.83 0.88
CA PRO A 111 -11.44 10.67 1.67
C PRO A 111 -11.50 10.39 3.17
N SER A 112 -12.66 10.07 3.73
CA SER A 112 -12.79 9.80 5.15
C SER A 112 -12.11 8.49 5.56
N PHE A 113 -12.23 7.44 4.77
CA PHE A 113 -11.54 6.19 5.05
C PHE A 113 -10.03 6.32 4.83
N HIS A 114 -9.63 7.00 3.76
CA HIS A 114 -8.21 7.27 3.50
C HIS A 114 -7.58 8.02 4.69
N LYS A 115 -8.28 9.01 5.23
CA LYS A 115 -7.80 9.75 6.42
C LYS A 115 -7.56 8.82 7.60
N LYS A 116 -8.46 7.86 7.81
CA LYS A 116 -8.30 6.86 8.88
C LYS A 116 -7.06 6.00 8.66
N VAL A 117 -6.84 5.56 7.42
CA VAL A 117 -5.67 4.73 7.07
C VAL A 117 -4.38 5.52 7.24
N ILE A 118 -4.31 6.73 6.70
CA ILE A 118 -3.09 7.53 6.80
C ILE A 118 -2.77 7.91 8.24
N SER A 119 -3.79 8.17 9.07
CA SER A 119 -3.59 8.45 10.49
C SER A 119 -2.99 7.26 11.21
N ALA A 120 -3.49 6.06 10.95
CA ALA A 120 -2.95 4.83 11.53
C ALA A 120 -1.51 4.57 11.05
N PHE A 121 -1.25 4.80 9.77
CA PHE A 121 0.08 4.64 9.19
C PHE A 121 1.09 5.60 9.82
N ILE A 122 0.74 6.88 9.91
CA ILE A 122 1.62 7.89 10.52
C ILE A 122 1.90 7.54 11.99
N ALA A 123 0.89 7.11 12.74
CA ALA A 123 1.07 6.70 14.13
C ALA A 123 2.06 5.53 14.23
N ALA A 124 1.95 4.54 13.35
CA ALA A 124 2.87 3.40 13.32
C ALA A 124 4.29 3.83 12.97
N VAL A 125 4.45 4.73 12.00
CA VAL A 125 5.77 5.26 11.62
C VAL A 125 6.41 6.01 12.78
N ARG A 126 5.67 6.89 13.44
CA ARG A 126 6.17 7.69 14.57
C ARG A 126 6.56 6.82 15.76
N ALA A 127 5.88 5.71 15.95
CA ALA A 127 6.19 4.76 17.03
C ALA A 127 7.33 3.81 16.65
N GLY A 128 7.92 3.94 15.46
CA GLY A 128 8.97 3.03 15.00
C GLY A 128 8.46 1.63 14.67
N GLN A 129 7.16 1.48 14.44
CA GLN A 129 6.53 0.17 14.24
C GLN A 129 6.22 -0.13 12.78
N SER A 130 6.42 0.82 11.86
CA SER A 130 6.19 0.58 10.44
C SER A 130 7.52 0.44 9.71
N LYS A 131 7.71 -0.70 9.06
CA LYS A 131 8.98 -1.07 8.42
C LYS A 131 8.94 -0.75 6.93
N ALA A 132 9.95 -0.02 6.46
CA ALA A 132 10.07 0.37 5.07
C ALA A 132 10.75 -0.72 4.26
N ILE A 133 10.16 -1.09 3.13
CA ILE A 133 10.76 -2.02 2.16
C ILE A 133 10.96 -1.24 0.86
N PRO A 134 12.22 -0.91 0.48
CA PRO A 134 12.47 -0.18 -0.76
C PRO A 134 12.26 -1.07 -1.97
N ARG A 135 11.61 -0.51 -3.01
CA ARG A 135 11.37 -1.21 -4.28
C ARG A 135 12.18 -0.60 -5.42
N ALA A 136 12.67 0.63 -5.25
CA ALA A 136 13.54 1.32 -6.20
C ALA A 136 14.87 1.62 -5.54
N ASP A 137 15.93 1.62 -6.32
CA ASP A 137 17.27 1.96 -5.86
C ASP A 137 17.46 3.47 -5.71
#